data_2dfbc0a2070e8a3f590695a54c90593e
#
_entry.id   2dfbc0a2070e8a3f590695a54c90593e
#
_cell.length_a   1.000
_cell.length_b   1.000
_cell.length_c   1.000
_cell.angle_alpha   90.00
_cell.angle_beta   90.00
_cell.angle_gamma   90.00
#
_symmetry.space_group_name_H-M   'P 1'
#
loop_
_entity.id
_entity.type
_entity.pdbx_description
1 polymer ?
#
loop_
_entity_poly.entity_id
_entity_poly.type
_entity_poly.pdbx_seq_one_letter_code
_entity_poly.pdbx_strand_id
1 'polypeptide(L)'
;MPHRPARAALLFLSSVTPLLTATATAETGVEPIFAAARSYTAYVRTRIEVPYIEDEQQSQIGAAFLVDRERGWLLTNGHVTGRSPGTVQVAFIDGRVRAARPIYIDPYLDIAVLEVADRSGLPATAATMDCGSIPGVGHPVGAFGHPEDLRFTGTRGIISGFTARFGEDRLQTDAPINPGNSGGPLISLENGKVVGINTDQLAPEKVQNANFAVLARQACRILELLRAGKDPTPPNLGVTFFAENDEPTLTVARLAAGTAGSGLQRYDRIVAVNDVTLDWTTEGALLDRLRGATPGTTLQVERDGKQISLRPPLQPALAPLKRSGLYVAGALLSVSTLRNFDFNDMQTALMVHFVEEGSPADAAGLQIYDHLVAVNGRKIGSLEELAAALDGVPDDQLTTLELLRLVDREDRFLESVLARIVVDEVEAVGFGKPTAP
;
A
#
# COMPACT_ATOMS: atom_id res chain seq x y z
N MET A 1 -46.00 -69.60 -71.40
CA MET A 1 -45.13 -69.96 -70.25
C MET A 1 -44.79 -68.68 -69.48
N PRO A 2 -45.23 -68.47 -68.28
CA PRO A 2 -45.04 -67.21 -67.57
C PRO A 2 -43.82 -67.25 -66.66
N HIS A 3 -43.04 -66.21 -66.73
CA HIS A 3 -41.88 -65.91 -65.85
C HIS A 3 -42.33 -65.54 -64.46
N ARG A 4 -41.75 -66.17 -63.43
CA ARG A 4 -41.90 -65.83 -62.06
C ARG A 4 -40.85 -64.74 -61.70
N PRO A 5 -41.18 -63.67 -60.94
CA PRO A 5 -40.18 -62.75 -60.43
C PRO A 5 -39.61 -63.21 -59.07
N ALA A 6 -38.29 -63.10 -58.95
CA ALA A 6 -37.56 -63.35 -57.71
C ALA A 6 -37.83 -62.26 -56.72
N ARG A 7 -38.16 -62.60 -55.46
CA ARG A 7 -38.28 -61.70 -54.32
C ARG A 7 -36.92 -61.47 -53.73
N ALA A 8 -36.46 -60.23 -53.78
CA ALA A 8 -35.28 -59.77 -53.06
C ALA A 8 -35.71 -59.39 -51.59
N ALA A 9 -35.07 -60.05 -50.64
CA ALA A 9 -35.25 -59.74 -49.21
C ALA A 9 -34.30 -58.58 -48.84
N LEU A 10 -34.85 -57.43 -48.47
CA LEU A 10 -34.09 -56.31 -47.86
C LEU A 10 -33.84 -56.64 -46.40
N LEU A 11 -32.57 -56.82 -46.03
CA LEU A 11 -32.10 -56.83 -44.63
C LEU A 11 -31.97 -55.40 -44.17
N PHE A 12 -32.80 -54.93 -43.24
CA PHE A 12 -32.59 -53.71 -42.50
C PHE A 12 -31.55 -53.94 -41.40
N LEU A 13 -30.32 -53.43 -41.62
CA LEU A 13 -29.37 -53.26 -40.52
C LEU A 13 -29.77 -52.04 -39.73
N SER A 14 -30.33 -52.20 -38.52
CA SER A 14 -30.51 -51.12 -37.53
C SER A 14 -29.17 -50.80 -36.86
N SER A 15 -28.55 -49.72 -37.30
CA SER A 15 -27.40 -49.13 -36.58
C SER A 15 -27.86 -48.48 -35.28
N VAL A 16 -27.55 -49.10 -34.16
CA VAL A 16 -27.69 -48.51 -32.82
C VAL A 16 -26.50 -47.56 -32.62
N THR A 17 -26.74 -46.27 -32.78
CA THR A 17 -25.76 -45.21 -32.43
C THR A 17 -25.78 -45.05 -30.89
N PRO A 18 -24.64 -45.23 -30.21
CA PRO A 18 -24.62 -44.96 -28.77
C PRO A 18 -24.77 -43.45 -28.56
N LEU A 19 -25.81 -43.02 -27.83
CA LEU A 19 -25.93 -41.68 -27.29
C LEU A 19 -24.80 -41.51 -26.30
N LEU A 20 -23.74 -40.77 -26.67
CA LEU A 20 -22.79 -40.21 -25.71
C LEU A 20 -23.57 -39.16 -24.90
N THR A 21 -23.98 -39.52 -23.69
CA THR A 21 -24.39 -38.55 -22.68
C THR A 21 -23.15 -37.75 -22.29
N ALA A 22 -22.98 -36.57 -22.90
CA ALA A 22 -22.07 -35.57 -22.37
C ALA A 22 -22.59 -35.20 -20.96
N THR A 23 -21.90 -35.64 -19.92
CA THR A 23 -22.07 -35.10 -18.59
C THR A 23 -21.66 -33.63 -18.68
N ALA A 24 -22.65 -32.74 -18.75
CA ALA A 24 -22.43 -31.32 -18.53
C ALA A 24 -21.84 -31.22 -17.12
N THR A 25 -20.54 -30.94 -17.03
CA THR A 25 -19.95 -30.41 -15.84
C THR A 25 -20.74 -29.14 -15.53
N ALA A 26 -21.49 -29.12 -14.42
CA ALA A 26 -22.16 -27.93 -13.96
C ALA A 26 -21.08 -26.85 -13.87
N GLU A 27 -21.15 -25.82 -14.73
CA GLU A 27 -20.43 -24.60 -14.54
C GLU A 27 -20.81 -24.14 -13.12
N THR A 28 -19.89 -24.23 -12.19
CA THR A 28 -20.08 -23.64 -10.87
C THR A 28 -20.23 -22.15 -11.14
N GLY A 29 -21.47 -21.67 -11.08
CA GLY A 29 -21.81 -20.30 -11.46
C GLY A 29 -20.99 -19.31 -10.64
N VAL A 30 -20.71 -18.16 -11.19
CA VAL A 30 -19.98 -17.05 -10.55
C VAL A 30 -20.71 -16.55 -9.30
N GLU A 31 -22.03 -16.73 -9.20
CA GLU A 31 -22.86 -16.30 -8.09
C GLU A 31 -22.40 -16.79 -6.70
N PRO A 32 -22.03 -18.07 -6.51
CA PRO A 32 -21.54 -18.55 -5.21
C PRO A 32 -20.22 -17.87 -4.80
N ILE A 33 -19.36 -17.54 -5.75
CA ILE A 33 -18.10 -16.83 -5.48
C ILE A 33 -18.38 -15.40 -4.97
N PHE A 34 -19.26 -14.67 -5.63
CA PHE A 34 -19.67 -13.34 -5.16
C PHE A 34 -20.46 -13.39 -3.85
N ALA A 35 -21.28 -14.40 -3.63
CA ALA A 35 -21.97 -14.60 -2.35
C ALA A 35 -20.99 -14.83 -1.19
N ALA A 36 -19.92 -15.60 -1.42
CA ALA A 36 -18.84 -15.78 -0.46
C ALA A 36 -18.10 -14.46 -0.24
N ALA A 37 -17.71 -13.73 -1.30
CA ALA A 37 -17.04 -12.44 -1.21
C ALA A 37 -17.83 -11.43 -0.38
N ARG A 38 -19.14 -11.35 -0.62
CA ARG A 38 -20.05 -10.50 0.15
C ARG A 38 -20.01 -10.76 1.64
N SER A 39 -19.80 -12.03 2.05
CA SER A 39 -19.80 -12.39 3.47
C SER A 39 -18.57 -11.89 4.21
N TYR A 40 -17.38 -11.95 3.60
CA TYR A 40 -16.11 -11.58 4.25
C TYR A 40 -15.61 -10.18 3.91
N THR A 41 -16.26 -9.45 2.98
CA THR A 41 -15.92 -8.06 2.67
C THR A 41 -16.59 -7.11 3.64
N ALA A 42 -15.88 -6.08 4.05
CA ALA A 42 -16.35 -5.03 4.95
C ALA A 42 -16.24 -3.66 4.27
N TYR A 43 -17.22 -2.80 4.55
CA TYR A 43 -17.11 -1.36 4.32
C TYR A 43 -16.16 -0.75 5.34
N VAL A 44 -15.27 0.13 4.90
CA VAL A 44 -14.31 0.84 5.74
C VAL A 44 -14.60 2.33 5.69
N ARG A 45 -14.57 2.98 6.84
CA ARG A 45 -14.58 4.43 6.97
C ARG A 45 -13.43 4.85 7.88
N THR A 46 -12.56 5.71 7.35
CA THR A 46 -11.46 6.32 8.10
C THR A 46 -11.69 7.81 8.23
N ARG A 47 -11.43 8.39 9.39
CA ARG A 47 -11.45 9.82 9.65
C ARG A 47 -10.09 10.25 10.18
N ILE A 48 -9.46 11.20 9.50
CA ILE A 48 -8.17 11.80 9.86
C ILE A 48 -8.43 13.28 10.16
N GLU A 49 -8.00 13.74 11.33
CA GLU A 49 -8.18 15.12 11.79
C GLU A 49 -6.92 15.95 11.57
N VAL A 50 -5.77 15.40 11.90
CA VAL A 50 -4.46 16.05 11.72
C VAL A 50 -3.59 15.14 10.84
N PRO A 51 -3.57 15.38 9.51
CA PRO A 51 -2.88 14.50 8.58
C PRO A 51 -1.37 14.76 8.52
N TYR A 52 -0.60 13.70 8.29
CA TYR A 52 0.71 13.82 7.67
C TYR A 52 0.54 14.17 6.18
N ILE A 53 1.61 14.61 5.55
CA ILE A 53 1.64 15.13 4.18
C ILE A 53 1.10 14.17 3.10
N GLU A 54 1.09 12.87 3.39
CA GLU A 54 0.60 11.84 2.48
C GLU A 54 -0.92 11.64 2.51
N ASP A 55 -1.58 12.26 3.47
CA ASP A 55 -3.03 12.18 3.65
C ASP A 55 -3.68 13.56 3.61
N GLU A 56 -4.99 13.58 3.57
CA GLU A 56 -5.80 14.80 3.66
C GLU A 56 -6.69 14.77 4.91
N GLN A 57 -7.00 15.94 5.43
CA GLN A 57 -7.98 16.09 6.52
C GLN A 57 -9.39 15.79 6.01
N GLN A 58 -9.80 14.55 6.08
CA GLN A 58 -11.11 14.12 5.56
C GLN A 58 -11.55 12.76 6.10
N SER A 59 -12.79 12.40 5.75
CA SER A 59 -13.26 11.03 5.88
C SER A 59 -13.08 10.28 4.56
N GLN A 60 -12.35 9.18 4.60
CA GLN A 60 -12.14 8.31 3.46
C GLN A 60 -13.04 7.07 3.57
N ILE A 61 -13.47 6.57 2.42
CA ILE A 61 -14.32 5.39 2.29
C ILE A 61 -13.61 4.37 1.40
N GLY A 62 -13.70 3.09 1.76
CA GLY A 62 -13.15 1.99 0.99
C GLY A 62 -13.72 0.66 1.42
N ALA A 63 -13.03 -0.39 1.05
CA ALA A 63 -13.34 -1.75 1.41
C ALA A 63 -12.18 -2.42 2.16
N ALA A 64 -12.48 -3.49 2.87
CA ALA A 64 -11.52 -4.42 3.43
C ALA A 64 -12.11 -5.83 3.35
N PHE A 65 -11.30 -6.86 3.57
CA PHE A 65 -11.80 -8.22 3.65
C PHE A 65 -11.09 -9.03 4.73
N LEU A 66 -11.87 -9.86 5.42
CA LEU A 66 -11.40 -10.69 6.52
C LEU A 66 -10.46 -11.79 6.00
N VAL A 67 -9.23 -11.86 6.54
CA VAL A 67 -8.20 -12.85 6.16
C VAL A 67 -7.77 -13.76 7.30
N ASP A 68 -8.09 -13.38 8.54
CA ASP A 68 -7.82 -14.20 9.73
C ASP A 68 -8.90 -13.94 10.78
N ARG A 69 -9.85 -14.87 10.86
CA ARG A 69 -11.01 -14.74 11.77
C ARG A 69 -10.60 -14.81 13.25
N GLU A 70 -9.65 -15.67 13.56
CA GLU A 70 -9.21 -15.87 14.95
C GLU A 70 -8.53 -14.62 15.51
N ARG A 71 -7.77 -13.93 14.66
CA ARG A 71 -7.09 -12.68 15.02
C ARG A 71 -7.93 -11.44 14.77
N GLY A 72 -9.02 -11.56 14.00
CA GLY A 72 -9.85 -10.43 13.58
C GLY A 72 -9.11 -9.53 12.56
N TRP A 73 -8.25 -10.10 11.71
CA TRP A 73 -7.46 -9.34 10.77
C TRP A 73 -8.14 -9.20 9.42
N LEU A 74 -8.13 -7.96 8.91
CA LEU A 74 -8.60 -7.61 7.58
C LEU A 74 -7.44 -7.04 6.77
N LEU A 75 -7.43 -7.32 5.47
CA LEU A 75 -6.60 -6.61 4.49
C LEU A 75 -7.38 -5.47 3.86
N THR A 76 -6.68 -4.38 3.58
CA THR A 76 -7.17 -3.20 2.85
C THR A 76 -5.97 -2.47 2.22
N ASN A 77 -6.23 -1.32 1.57
CA ASN A 77 -5.15 -0.45 1.10
C ASN A 77 -4.64 0.49 2.20
N GLY A 78 -3.38 0.91 2.05
CA GLY A 78 -2.76 1.91 2.90
C GLY A 78 -3.47 3.26 2.81
N HIS A 79 -3.85 3.71 1.61
CA HIS A 79 -4.58 4.97 1.43
C HIS A 79 -6.00 4.93 2.02
N VAL A 80 -6.64 3.76 2.13
CA VAL A 80 -7.98 3.63 2.76
C VAL A 80 -7.89 3.84 4.28
N THR A 81 -6.80 3.37 4.90
CA THR A 81 -6.57 3.59 6.35
C THR A 81 -5.96 4.95 6.65
N GLY A 82 -5.33 5.57 5.65
CA GLY A 82 -4.37 6.64 5.82
C GLY A 82 -3.05 6.16 6.43
N ARG A 83 -2.04 7.02 6.34
CA ARG A 83 -0.72 6.88 6.99
C ARG A 83 -0.59 7.78 8.22
N SER A 84 -1.66 8.49 8.54
CA SER A 84 -1.80 9.38 9.69
C SER A 84 -2.64 8.73 10.78
N PRO A 85 -2.46 9.13 12.04
CA PRO A 85 -3.37 8.74 13.11
C PRO A 85 -4.80 9.15 12.80
N GLY A 86 -5.74 8.23 12.99
CA GLY A 86 -7.15 8.45 12.71
C GLY A 86 -8.03 7.37 13.31
N THR A 87 -9.34 7.54 13.18
CA THR A 87 -10.31 6.53 13.60
C THR A 87 -10.73 5.70 12.41
N VAL A 88 -10.63 4.37 12.54
CA VAL A 88 -11.05 3.42 11.51
C VAL A 88 -12.23 2.61 12.00
N GLN A 89 -13.29 2.57 11.20
CA GLN A 89 -14.50 1.80 11.45
C GLN A 89 -14.74 0.83 10.30
N VAL A 90 -15.21 -0.37 10.61
CA VAL A 90 -15.57 -1.39 9.62
C VAL A 90 -16.98 -1.89 9.84
N ALA A 91 -17.68 -2.20 8.76
CA ALA A 91 -19.02 -2.83 8.83
C ALA A 91 -19.13 -3.93 7.78
N PHE A 92 -19.44 -5.15 8.22
CA PHE A 92 -19.78 -6.26 7.33
C PHE A 92 -21.25 -6.18 6.90
N ILE A 93 -21.72 -7.21 6.20
CA ILE A 93 -23.10 -7.29 5.69
C ILE A 93 -24.15 -7.24 6.81
N ASP A 94 -23.80 -7.58 8.05
CA ASP A 94 -24.66 -7.48 9.22
C ASP A 94 -24.99 -6.02 9.62
N GLY A 95 -24.31 -5.03 9.01
CA GLY A 95 -24.49 -3.60 9.25
C GLY A 95 -23.94 -3.13 10.60
N ARG A 96 -23.38 -4.02 11.43
CA ARG A 96 -22.79 -3.63 12.72
C ARG A 96 -21.47 -2.92 12.51
N VAL A 97 -21.36 -1.68 12.98
CA VAL A 97 -20.13 -0.90 12.98
C VAL A 97 -19.21 -1.39 14.10
N ARG A 98 -17.95 -1.66 13.75
CA ARG A 98 -16.91 -2.10 14.66
C ARG A 98 -15.71 -1.17 14.55
N ALA A 99 -15.11 -0.81 15.67
CA ALA A 99 -13.83 -0.13 15.67
C ALA A 99 -12.74 -1.11 15.19
N ALA A 100 -11.86 -0.59 14.34
CA ALA A 100 -10.68 -1.30 13.86
C ALA A 100 -9.45 -0.42 14.07
N ARG A 101 -8.29 -1.06 14.24
CA ARG A 101 -7.03 -0.34 14.32
C ARG A 101 -6.03 -0.88 13.30
N PRO A 102 -5.24 -0.04 12.65
CA PRO A 102 -4.12 -0.52 11.84
C PRO A 102 -3.10 -1.21 12.75
N ILE A 103 -2.69 -2.42 12.38
CA ILE A 103 -1.58 -3.15 13.01
C ILE A 103 -0.35 -3.18 12.12
N TYR A 104 -0.53 -2.88 10.84
CA TYR A 104 0.54 -2.72 9.88
C TYR A 104 0.05 -1.84 8.72
N ILE A 105 0.88 -0.91 8.28
CA ILE A 105 0.74 -0.13 7.06
C ILE A 105 2.05 -0.21 6.32
N ASP A 106 2.04 -0.72 5.09
CA ASP A 106 3.24 -0.88 4.30
C ASP A 106 3.77 0.49 3.83
N PRO A 107 5.06 0.80 4.03
CA PRO A 107 5.61 2.08 3.59
C PRO A 107 5.83 2.19 2.08
N TYR A 108 5.80 1.08 1.34
CA TYR A 108 6.13 1.00 -0.09
C TYR A 108 4.96 0.54 -0.95
N LEU A 109 4.22 -0.46 -0.45
CA LEU A 109 3.03 -0.98 -1.11
C LEU A 109 1.78 -0.33 -0.51
N ASP A 110 0.76 -0.22 -1.30
CA ASP A 110 -0.53 0.27 -0.86
C ASP A 110 -1.32 -0.85 -0.16
N ILE A 111 -0.77 -1.40 0.93
CA ILE A 111 -1.34 -2.47 1.75
C ILE A 111 -1.40 -2.03 3.21
N ALA A 112 -2.53 -2.30 3.87
CA ALA A 112 -2.66 -2.20 5.31
C ALA A 112 -3.34 -3.45 5.90
N VAL A 113 -3.00 -3.77 7.14
CA VAL A 113 -3.66 -4.80 7.94
C VAL A 113 -4.35 -4.14 9.10
N LEU A 114 -5.67 -4.32 9.19
CA LEU A 114 -6.51 -3.87 10.29
C LEU A 114 -6.77 -5.01 11.27
N GLU A 115 -6.90 -4.68 12.54
CA GLU A 115 -7.41 -5.59 13.57
C GLU A 115 -8.73 -5.07 14.14
N VAL A 116 -9.74 -5.94 14.19
CA VAL A 116 -10.98 -5.73 14.91
C VAL A 116 -10.90 -6.45 16.25
N ALA A 117 -10.90 -5.71 17.35
CA ALA A 117 -10.77 -6.28 18.69
C ALA A 117 -12.02 -7.06 19.11
N ASP A 118 -13.22 -6.53 18.80
CA ASP A 118 -14.48 -7.23 19.04
C ASP A 118 -14.77 -8.24 17.92
N ARG A 119 -14.42 -9.49 18.15
CA ARG A 119 -14.57 -10.60 17.19
C ARG A 119 -15.98 -11.21 17.19
N SER A 120 -16.88 -10.71 18.02
CA SER A 120 -18.25 -11.20 18.08
C SER A 120 -19.00 -10.89 16.78
N GLY A 121 -19.62 -11.92 16.19
CA GLY A 121 -20.36 -11.78 14.93
C GLY A 121 -19.48 -11.48 13.70
N LEU A 122 -18.15 -11.70 13.75
CA LEU A 122 -17.33 -11.72 12.55
C LEU A 122 -17.82 -12.85 11.61
N PRO A 123 -17.66 -12.69 10.28
CA PRO A 123 -18.01 -13.71 9.31
C PRO A 123 -17.46 -15.08 9.68
N ALA A 124 -18.22 -16.14 9.40
CA ALA A 124 -17.81 -17.50 9.73
C ALA A 124 -16.58 -17.95 8.95
N THR A 125 -16.44 -17.46 7.72
CA THR A 125 -15.33 -17.75 6.82
C THR A 125 -14.55 -16.49 6.49
N ALA A 126 -13.23 -16.61 6.45
CA ALA A 126 -12.33 -15.60 5.92
C ALA A 126 -12.06 -15.85 4.43
N ALA A 127 -11.58 -14.83 3.71
CA ALA A 127 -11.12 -14.97 2.35
C ALA A 127 -9.94 -15.94 2.25
N THR A 128 -9.94 -16.78 1.22
CA THR A 128 -8.79 -17.62 0.87
C THR A 128 -7.93 -16.88 -0.13
N MET A 129 -6.65 -16.66 0.23
CA MET A 129 -5.69 -15.96 -0.61
C MET A 129 -5.00 -16.93 -1.58
N ASP A 130 -4.74 -16.50 -2.81
CA ASP A 130 -3.82 -17.19 -3.70
C ASP A 130 -2.39 -16.65 -3.49
N CYS A 131 -1.62 -17.37 -2.68
CA CYS A 131 -0.27 -16.95 -2.33
C CYS A 131 0.81 -17.51 -3.28
N GLY A 132 0.47 -18.47 -4.11
CA GLY A 132 1.43 -19.24 -4.90
C GLY A 132 1.49 -18.87 -6.37
N SER A 133 0.40 -18.38 -6.95
CA SER A 133 0.30 -18.11 -8.38
C SER A 133 -0.01 -16.66 -8.68
N ILE A 134 0.45 -16.20 -9.85
CA ILE A 134 0.03 -14.94 -10.44
C ILE A 134 -0.81 -15.31 -11.65
N PRO A 135 -2.09 -14.87 -11.70
CA PRO A 135 -2.96 -15.21 -12.80
C PRO A 135 -2.46 -14.59 -14.11
N GLY A 136 -2.49 -15.36 -15.21
CA GLY A 136 -2.11 -14.88 -16.53
C GLY A 136 -3.15 -13.95 -17.16
N VAL A 137 -2.76 -13.29 -18.25
CA VAL A 137 -3.68 -12.47 -19.06
C VAL A 137 -4.83 -13.34 -19.59
N GLY A 138 -6.05 -12.81 -19.50
CA GLY A 138 -7.29 -13.53 -19.85
C GLY A 138 -7.92 -14.29 -18.68
N HIS A 139 -7.25 -14.41 -17.53
CA HIS A 139 -7.82 -15.07 -16.35
C HIS A 139 -9.07 -14.31 -15.86
N PRO A 140 -10.23 -14.97 -15.68
CA PRO A 140 -11.46 -14.31 -15.26
C PRO A 140 -11.40 -13.89 -13.80
N VAL A 141 -11.71 -12.62 -13.54
CA VAL A 141 -11.70 -12.05 -12.18
C VAL A 141 -12.96 -11.26 -11.88
N GLY A 142 -13.25 -11.09 -10.58
CA GLY A 142 -14.27 -10.20 -10.06
C GLY A 142 -13.69 -9.26 -9.02
N ALA A 143 -13.95 -7.95 -9.13
CA ALA A 143 -13.67 -6.99 -8.08
C ALA A 143 -14.89 -6.84 -7.18
N PHE A 144 -14.68 -6.74 -5.87
CA PHE A 144 -15.76 -6.61 -4.90
C PHE A 144 -15.47 -5.47 -3.91
N GLY A 145 -16.50 -4.66 -3.59
CA GLY A 145 -16.36 -3.53 -2.68
C GLY A 145 -17.62 -2.70 -2.54
N HIS A 146 -17.45 -1.37 -2.39
CA HIS A 146 -18.52 -0.41 -2.07
C HIS A 146 -18.45 0.84 -2.96
N PRO A 147 -18.47 0.70 -4.31
CA PRO A 147 -18.29 1.85 -5.22
C PRO A 147 -19.39 2.88 -4.99
N GLU A 148 -19.01 4.17 -4.91
CA GLU A 148 -19.96 5.30 -4.79
C GLU A 148 -21.04 5.06 -3.70
N ASP A 149 -20.66 4.52 -2.54
CA ASP A 149 -21.58 4.12 -1.46
C ASP A 149 -22.59 3.00 -1.83
N LEU A 150 -22.49 2.41 -3.02
CA LEU A 150 -23.25 1.20 -3.37
C LEU A 150 -22.64 0.00 -2.66
N ARG A 151 -23.20 -0.36 -1.53
CA ARG A 151 -22.62 -1.37 -0.65
C ARG A 151 -22.70 -2.78 -1.23
N PHE A 152 -21.59 -3.53 -1.10
CA PHE A 152 -21.48 -4.95 -1.47
C PHE A 152 -21.72 -5.20 -2.96
N THR A 153 -21.06 -4.41 -3.81
CA THR A 153 -21.13 -4.50 -5.27
C THR A 153 -19.98 -5.32 -5.81
N GLY A 154 -20.29 -6.25 -6.73
CA GLY A 154 -19.33 -7.03 -7.48
C GLY A 154 -19.32 -6.64 -8.95
N THR A 155 -18.13 -6.47 -9.52
CA THR A 155 -17.91 -6.27 -10.95
C THR A 155 -17.13 -7.42 -11.54
N ARG A 156 -17.16 -7.60 -12.87
CA ARG A 156 -16.55 -8.74 -13.54
C ARG A 156 -15.66 -8.27 -14.68
N GLY A 157 -14.52 -8.95 -14.87
CA GLY A 157 -13.57 -8.72 -15.95
C GLY A 157 -12.53 -9.83 -16.03
N ILE A 158 -11.38 -9.51 -16.61
CA ILE A 158 -10.22 -10.40 -16.75
C ILE A 158 -8.96 -9.69 -16.26
N ILE A 159 -7.91 -10.45 -16.03
CA ILE A 159 -6.55 -9.91 -15.95
C ILE A 159 -6.15 -9.45 -17.34
N SER A 160 -5.91 -8.16 -17.52
CA SER A 160 -5.55 -7.52 -18.77
C SER A 160 -4.04 -7.43 -18.98
N GLY A 161 -3.27 -7.45 -17.89
CA GLY A 161 -1.83 -7.32 -17.94
C GLY A 161 -1.19 -7.33 -16.57
N PHE A 162 0.09 -7.06 -16.59
CA PHE A 162 0.91 -6.89 -15.43
C PHE A 162 1.80 -5.66 -15.65
N THR A 163 1.96 -4.82 -14.65
CA THR A 163 2.75 -3.60 -14.76
C THR A 163 3.55 -3.35 -13.49
N ALA A 164 4.76 -2.89 -13.69
CA ALA A 164 5.69 -2.44 -12.65
C ALA A 164 5.90 -0.93 -12.68
N ARG A 165 4.89 -0.18 -13.15
CA ARG A 165 5.00 1.29 -13.23
C ARG A 165 5.28 1.86 -11.84
N PHE A 166 6.23 2.78 -11.75
CA PHE A 166 6.67 3.41 -10.49
C PHE A 166 7.28 2.45 -9.46
N GLY A 167 7.81 1.30 -9.89
CA GLY A 167 8.50 0.36 -9.01
C GLY A 167 7.59 -0.62 -8.26
N GLU A 168 6.28 -0.54 -8.46
CA GLU A 168 5.31 -1.46 -7.86
C GLU A 168 4.77 -2.45 -8.89
N ASP A 169 4.82 -3.74 -8.51
CA ASP A 169 4.23 -4.81 -9.30
C ASP A 169 2.72 -4.85 -9.07
N ARG A 170 1.91 -4.59 -10.10
CA ARG A 170 0.45 -4.58 -10.01
C ARG A 170 -0.20 -5.43 -11.08
N LEU A 171 -1.29 -6.11 -10.73
CA LEU A 171 -2.20 -6.71 -11.69
C LEU A 171 -3.02 -5.61 -12.35
N GLN A 172 -3.08 -5.63 -13.70
CA GLN A 172 -4.02 -4.82 -14.45
C GLN A 172 -5.26 -5.65 -14.75
N THR A 173 -6.44 -5.06 -14.62
CA THR A 173 -7.73 -5.68 -14.93
C THR A 173 -8.66 -4.70 -15.64
N ASP A 174 -9.55 -5.21 -16.47
CA ASP A 174 -10.65 -4.45 -17.06
C ASP A 174 -11.94 -4.53 -16.20
N ALA A 175 -11.93 -5.31 -15.11
CA ALA A 175 -13.02 -5.28 -14.14
C ALA A 175 -13.18 -3.85 -13.59
N PRO A 176 -14.37 -3.22 -13.68
CA PRO A 176 -14.56 -1.85 -13.21
C PRO A 176 -14.23 -1.70 -11.72
N ILE A 177 -13.25 -0.84 -11.42
CA ILE A 177 -12.87 -0.44 -10.07
C ILE A 177 -13.12 1.08 -9.97
N ASN A 178 -13.93 1.48 -9.02
CA ASN A 178 -14.28 2.88 -8.74
C ASN A 178 -13.96 3.21 -7.28
N PRO A 179 -13.90 4.50 -6.89
CA PRO A 179 -13.77 4.90 -5.50
C PRO A 179 -14.74 4.15 -4.59
N GLY A 180 -14.22 3.52 -3.51
CA GLY A 180 -14.97 2.62 -2.64
C GLY A 180 -14.71 1.12 -2.88
N ASN A 181 -14.19 0.72 -4.05
CA ASN A 181 -13.68 -0.64 -4.25
C ASN A 181 -12.26 -0.83 -3.72
N SER A 182 -11.51 0.25 -3.54
CA SER A 182 -10.14 0.22 -2.99
C SER A 182 -10.09 -0.50 -1.65
N GLY A 183 -9.13 -1.41 -1.49
CA GLY A 183 -8.98 -2.28 -0.34
C GLY A 183 -9.84 -3.55 -0.37
N GLY A 184 -10.78 -3.65 -1.31
CA GLY A 184 -11.57 -4.85 -1.53
C GLY A 184 -10.81 -5.95 -2.29
N PRO A 185 -11.32 -7.19 -2.28
CA PRO A 185 -10.67 -8.31 -2.95
C PRO A 185 -10.86 -8.29 -4.46
N LEU A 186 -9.79 -8.58 -5.23
CA LEU A 186 -9.85 -9.05 -6.60
C LEU A 186 -9.83 -10.59 -6.57
N ILE A 187 -10.86 -11.22 -7.09
CA ILE A 187 -11.16 -12.64 -6.87
C ILE A 187 -11.07 -13.40 -8.19
N SER A 188 -10.38 -14.54 -8.19
CA SER A 188 -10.44 -15.49 -9.30
C SER A 188 -11.86 -16.07 -9.43
N LEU A 189 -12.48 -15.96 -10.59
CA LEU A 189 -13.80 -16.52 -10.86
C LEU A 189 -13.75 -18.02 -11.23
N GLU A 190 -12.58 -18.62 -11.28
CA GLU A 190 -12.40 -20.06 -11.48
C GLU A 190 -12.44 -20.83 -10.15
N ASN A 191 -11.87 -20.25 -9.08
CA ASN A 191 -11.67 -20.98 -7.82
C ASN A 191 -12.06 -20.22 -6.56
N GLY A 192 -12.49 -18.95 -6.68
CA GLY A 192 -12.93 -18.10 -5.57
C GLY A 192 -11.81 -17.57 -4.66
N LYS A 193 -10.54 -17.79 -5.01
CA LYS A 193 -9.41 -17.26 -4.24
C LYS A 193 -9.15 -15.80 -4.57
N VAL A 194 -8.70 -15.04 -3.58
CA VAL A 194 -8.28 -13.65 -3.77
C VAL A 194 -6.89 -13.64 -4.41
N VAL A 195 -6.79 -13.03 -5.58
CA VAL A 195 -5.55 -12.89 -6.37
C VAL A 195 -4.92 -11.51 -6.23
N GLY A 196 -5.67 -10.52 -5.74
CA GLY A 196 -5.19 -9.16 -5.54
C GLY A 196 -6.07 -8.36 -4.58
N ILE A 197 -5.61 -7.16 -4.26
CA ILE A 197 -6.33 -6.13 -3.50
C ILE A 197 -6.59 -4.98 -4.46
N ASN A 198 -7.86 -4.67 -4.74
CA ASN A 198 -8.23 -3.56 -5.62
C ASN A 198 -7.60 -2.26 -5.10
N THR A 199 -7.03 -1.44 -5.98
CA THR A 199 -6.39 -0.18 -5.57
C THR A 199 -6.78 0.96 -6.49
N ASP A 200 -6.04 1.26 -7.53
CA ASP A 200 -6.19 2.45 -8.35
C ASP A 200 -6.84 2.17 -9.71
N GLN A 201 -7.20 3.25 -10.38
CA GLN A 201 -7.43 3.29 -11.81
C GLN A 201 -6.52 4.36 -12.44
N LEU A 202 -6.12 4.18 -13.69
CA LEU A 202 -5.55 5.30 -14.45
C LEU A 202 -6.66 6.32 -14.68
N ALA A 203 -6.27 7.61 -14.73
CA ALA A 203 -7.20 8.70 -14.99
C ALA A 203 -8.11 8.33 -16.17
N PRO A 204 -9.45 8.22 -15.95
CA PRO A 204 -10.38 7.69 -16.96
C PRO A 204 -10.39 8.48 -18.27
N GLU A 205 -10.00 9.75 -18.19
CA GLU A 205 -9.87 10.64 -19.36
C GLU A 205 -8.67 10.27 -20.27
N LYS A 206 -7.71 9.47 -19.75
CA LYS A 206 -6.52 9.06 -20.50
C LYS A 206 -6.63 7.63 -21.03
N VAL A 207 -7.11 6.71 -20.20
CA VAL A 207 -7.22 5.29 -20.53
C VAL A 207 -8.47 4.72 -19.88
N GLN A 208 -9.36 4.12 -20.69
CA GLN A 208 -10.53 3.44 -20.17
C GLN A 208 -10.21 1.99 -19.78
N ASN A 209 -10.86 1.49 -18.74
CA ASN A 209 -10.76 0.10 -18.27
C ASN A 209 -9.34 -0.35 -17.89
N ALA A 210 -8.48 0.57 -17.43
CA ALA A 210 -7.19 0.25 -16.87
C ALA A 210 -7.22 0.44 -15.36
N ASN A 211 -7.61 -0.65 -14.67
CA ASN A 211 -7.71 -0.70 -13.23
C ASN A 211 -6.61 -1.61 -12.68
N PHE A 212 -6.22 -1.41 -11.43
CA PHE A 212 -5.09 -2.10 -10.83
C PHE A 212 -5.44 -2.75 -9.50
N ALA A 213 -4.69 -3.80 -9.18
CA ALA A 213 -4.73 -4.46 -7.89
C ALA A 213 -3.31 -4.81 -7.43
N VAL A 214 -3.05 -4.65 -6.14
CA VAL A 214 -1.82 -5.14 -5.50
C VAL A 214 -1.88 -6.66 -5.43
N LEU A 215 -0.75 -7.33 -5.70
CA LEU A 215 -0.66 -8.78 -5.72
C LEU A 215 -0.99 -9.42 -4.36
N ALA A 216 -1.86 -10.42 -4.35
CA ALA A 216 -2.15 -11.22 -3.15
C ALA A 216 -0.91 -11.86 -2.54
N ARG A 217 0.06 -12.29 -3.36
CA ARG A 217 1.33 -12.88 -2.92
C ARG A 217 2.10 -11.96 -1.97
N GLN A 218 2.14 -10.66 -2.26
CA GLN A 218 2.83 -9.67 -1.41
C GLN A 218 2.13 -9.54 -0.05
N ALA A 219 0.79 -9.48 -0.05
CA ALA A 219 0.01 -9.46 1.18
C ALA A 219 0.16 -10.77 2.00
N CYS A 220 0.25 -11.93 1.34
CA CYS A 220 0.50 -13.21 2.00
C CYS A 220 1.83 -13.19 2.78
N ARG A 221 2.90 -12.65 2.18
CA ARG A 221 4.20 -12.55 2.86
C ARG A 221 4.14 -11.65 4.09
N ILE A 222 3.43 -10.52 3.98
CA ILE A 222 3.18 -9.62 5.12
C ILE A 222 2.44 -10.35 6.24
N LEU A 223 1.33 -11.02 5.92
CA LEU A 223 0.52 -11.76 6.90
C LEU A 223 1.31 -12.91 7.56
N GLU A 224 2.14 -13.62 6.80
CA GLU A 224 3.02 -14.68 7.33
C GLU A 224 3.95 -14.13 8.40
N LEU A 225 4.63 -13.02 8.12
CA LEU A 225 5.55 -12.40 9.06
C LEU A 225 4.83 -11.86 10.30
N LEU A 226 3.68 -11.21 10.13
CA LEU A 226 2.87 -10.73 11.24
C LEU A 226 2.38 -11.88 12.13
N ARG A 227 1.94 -13.00 11.55
CA ARG A 227 1.55 -14.21 12.31
C ARG A 227 2.71 -14.79 13.11
N ALA A 228 3.93 -14.67 12.58
CA ALA A 228 5.15 -15.07 13.27
C ALA A 228 5.67 -14.04 14.29
N GLY A 229 4.96 -12.92 14.51
CA GLY A 229 5.37 -11.84 15.41
C GLY A 229 6.58 -11.06 14.90
N LYS A 230 6.84 -11.08 13.58
CA LYS A 230 7.94 -10.37 12.93
C LYS A 230 7.43 -9.12 12.22
N ASP A 231 8.25 -8.08 12.20
CA ASP A 231 7.97 -6.86 11.44
C ASP A 231 8.15 -7.15 9.94
N PRO A 232 7.11 -7.01 9.11
CA PRO A 232 7.22 -7.24 7.67
C PRO A 232 7.78 -6.04 6.90
N THR A 233 8.10 -4.94 7.57
CA THR A 233 8.66 -3.76 6.93
C THR A 233 10.02 -4.10 6.32
N PRO A 234 10.21 -3.97 4.99
CA PRO A 234 11.51 -4.19 4.38
C PRO A 234 12.49 -3.11 4.82
N PRO A 235 13.75 -3.46 5.09
CA PRO A 235 14.76 -2.48 5.48
C PRO A 235 15.08 -1.53 4.33
N ASN A 236 15.58 -0.35 4.68
CA ASN A 236 16.13 0.59 3.74
C ASN A 236 17.60 0.23 3.42
N LEU A 237 17.93 0.09 2.14
CA LEU A 237 19.30 -0.13 1.67
C LEU A 237 20.10 1.17 1.56
N GLY A 238 19.44 2.32 1.68
CA GLY A 238 20.08 3.62 1.49
C GLY A 238 20.55 3.88 0.06
N VAL A 239 19.85 3.34 -0.92
CA VAL A 239 20.14 3.55 -2.35
C VAL A 239 18.91 4.02 -3.09
N THR A 240 19.14 4.71 -4.21
CA THR A 240 18.13 4.93 -5.26
C THR A 240 18.55 4.20 -6.52
N PHE A 241 17.59 3.83 -7.36
CA PHE A 241 17.84 3.11 -8.59
C PHE A 241 17.69 4.01 -9.83
N PHE A 242 18.36 3.64 -10.93
CA PHE A 242 18.08 4.22 -12.23
C PHE A 242 16.73 3.76 -12.75
N ALA A 243 16.07 4.63 -13.49
CA ALA A 243 14.93 4.27 -14.34
C ALA A 243 15.39 4.30 -15.81
N GLU A 244 15.07 3.26 -16.56
CA GLU A 244 15.27 3.19 -18.01
C GLU A 244 13.91 3.21 -18.69
N ASN A 245 13.68 4.14 -19.61
CA ASN A 245 12.40 4.32 -20.31
C ASN A 245 11.20 4.44 -19.35
N ASP A 246 11.39 5.18 -18.24
CA ASP A 246 10.43 5.32 -17.13
C ASP A 246 10.14 4.02 -16.36
N GLU A 247 10.89 2.95 -16.59
CA GLU A 247 10.82 1.73 -15.80
C GLU A 247 11.97 1.68 -14.79
N PRO A 248 11.69 1.40 -13.50
CA PRO A 248 12.72 1.27 -12.48
C PRO A 248 13.58 0.04 -12.77
N THR A 249 14.88 0.20 -12.68
CA THR A 249 15.85 -0.90 -12.71
C THR A 249 16.40 -1.13 -11.31
N LEU A 250 17.02 -2.29 -11.05
CA LEU A 250 17.75 -2.52 -9.80
C LEU A 250 19.22 -2.11 -9.89
N THR A 251 19.55 -1.19 -10.80
CA THR A 251 20.87 -0.61 -10.93
C THR A 251 21.00 0.61 -10.04
N VAL A 252 21.94 0.60 -9.12
CA VAL A 252 22.16 1.64 -8.12
C VAL A 252 22.53 2.96 -8.81
N ALA A 253 21.72 3.99 -8.65
CA ALA A 253 21.94 5.34 -9.17
C ALA A 253 22.71 6.22 -8.16
N ARG A 254 22.31 6.17 -6.89
CA ARG A 254 22.90 6.95 -5.79
C ARG A 254 22.94 6.14 -4.52
N LEU A 255 23.85 6.54 -3.62
CA LEU A 255 23.95 6.05 -2.26
C LEU A 255 23.68 7.21 -1.30
N ALA A 256 22.82 6.99 -0.30
CA ALA A 256 22.55 7.97 0.75
C ALA A 256 23.77 8.16 1.67
N ALA A 257 23.86 9.30 2.31
CA ALA A 257 24.82 9.50 3.40
C ALA A 257 24.57 8.44 4.49
N GLY A 258 25.64 7.82 5.01
CA GLY A 258 25.55 6.74 6.01
C GLY A 258 25.54 5.32 5.44
N THR A 259 25.51 5.13 4.12
CA THR A 259 25.69 3.81 3.48
C THR A 259 27.19 3.43 3.33
N ALA A 260 28.09 4.25 3.86
CA ALA A 260 29.51 3.92 3.95
C ALA A 260 29.67 2.57 4.69
N GLY A 261 30.33 1.60 4.04
CA GLY A 261 30.46 0.24 4.58
C GLY A 261 29.44 -0.78 4.04
N SER A 262 28.46 -0.37 3.23
CA SER A 262 27.56 -1.31 2.54
C SER A 262 28.29 -2.16 1.50
N GLY A 263 29.40 -1.66 0.96
CA GLY A 263 30.11 -2.27 -0.18
C GLY A 263 29.40 -2.03 -1.52
N LEU A 264 28.17 -1.48 -1.50
CA LEU A 264 27.44 -1.08 -2.71
C LEU A 264 28.10 0.11 -3.38
N GLN A 265 28.03 0.16 -4.71
CA GLN A 265 28.56 1.23 -5.54
C GLN A 265 27.54 1.65 -6.59
N ARG A 266 27.69 2.85 -7.08
CA ARG A 266 26.92 3.30 -8.24
C ARG A 266 27.15 2.35 -9.42
N TYR A 267 26.10 2.03 -10.15
CA TYR A 267 26.03 1.07 -11.26
C TYR A 267 26.04 -0.43 -10.84
N ASP A 268 26.10 -0.76 -9.57
CA ASP A 268 25.82 -2.14 -9.15
C ASP A 268 24.38 -2.52 -9.54
N ARG A 269 24.19 -3.68 -10.15
CA ARG A 269 22.88 -4.24 -10.43
C ARG A 269 22.57 -5.35 -9.42
N ILE A 270 21.56 -5.18 -8.58
CA ILE A 270 21.13 -6.19 -7.62
C ILE A 270 20.40 -7.31 -8.37
N VAL A 271 20.84 -8.56 -8.20
CA VAL A 271 20.30 -9.72 -8.95
C VAL A 271 19.73 -10.82 -8.05
N ALA A 272 20.15 -10.89 -6.78
CA ALA A 272 19.62 -11.87 -5.84
C ALA A 272 19.73 -11.39 -4.38
N VAL A 273 18.89 -11.95 -3.52
CA VAL A 273 18.92 -11.79 -2.05
C VAL A 273 19.01 -13.16 -1.42
N ASN A 274 20.01 -13.40 -0.53
CA ASN A 274 20.28 -14.70 0.11
C ASN A 274 20.32 -15.85 -0.91
N ASP A 275 21.07 -15.64 -2.02
CA ASP A 275 21.25 -16.58 -3.13
C ASP A 275 19.97 -16.98 -3.89
N VAL A 276 18.85 -16.30 -3.59
CA VAL A 276 17.60 -16.43 -4.36
C VAL A 276 17.55 -15.33 -5.39
N THR A 277 17.58 -15.70 -6.67
CA THR A 277 17.45 -14.78 -7.79
C THR A 277 16.11 -14.05 -7.71
N LEU A 278 16.11 -12.78 -8.06
CA LEU A 278 14.89 -12.00 -8.15
C LEU A 278 14.13 -12.44 -9.41
N ASP A 279 12.85 -12.79 -9.20
CA ASP A 279 11.98 -13.22 -10.31
C ASP A 279 11.79 -12.09 -11.32
N TRP A 280 11.92 -10.85 -10.86
CA TRP A 280 11.72 -9.63 -11.63
C TRP A 280 12.77 -8.60 -11.21
N THR A 281 13.14 -7.74 -12.14
CA THR A 281 14.13 -6.66 -11.90
C THR A 281 13.48 -5.39 -11.38
N THR A 282 12.41 -5.51 -10.59
CA THR A 282 11.65 -4.39 -10.04
C THR A 282 12.03 -4.12 -8.58
N GLU A 283 11.88 -2.88 -8.14
CA GLU A 283 12.09 -2.51 -6.74
C GLU A 283 11.11 -3.26 -5.83
N GLY A 284 9.87 -3.47 -6.28
CA GLY A 284 8.86 -4.24 -5.55
C GLY A 284 9.29 -5.67 -5.26
N ALA A 285 9.89 -6.36 -6.24
CA ALA A 285 10.41 -7.71 -6.06
C ALA A 285 11.59 -7.75 -5.07
N LEU A 286 12.47 -6.77 -5.13
CA LEU A 286 13.59 -6.63 -4.17
C LEU A 286 13.05 -6.39 -2.74
N LEU A 287 12.12 -5.45 -2.57
CA LEU A 287 11.54 -5.14 -1.27
C LEU A 287 10.80 -6.35 -0.68
N ASP A 288 10.08 -7.12 -1.50
CA ASP A 288 9.39 -8.34 -1.05
C ASP A 288 10.38 -9.39 -0.53
N ARG A 289 11.53 -9.56 -1.20
CA ARG A 289 12.61 -10.46 -0.76
C ARG A 289 13.33 -9.98 0.49
N LEU A 290 13.38 -8.68 0.71
CA LEU A 290 13.99 -8.09 1.91
C LEU A 290 13.06 -8.10 3.13
N ARG A 291 11.75 -8.40 2.96
CA ARG A 291 10.82 -8.49 4.09
C ARG A 291 11.24 -9.55 5.09
N GLY A 292 11.38 -9.14 6.35
CA GLY A 292 11.87 -10.01 7.43
C GLY A 292 13.36 -10.32 7.34
N ALA A 293 14.13 -9.57 6.53
CA ALA A 293 15.58 -9.68 6.48
C ALA A 293 16.20 -9.37 7.85
N THR A 294 17.27 -10.08 8.16
CA THR A 294 18.01 -9.96 9.41
C THR A 294 19.45 -9.50 9.14
N PRO A 295 20.18 -9.01 10.16
CA PRO A 295 21.61 -8.75 10.02
C PRO A 295 22.35 -9.96 9.44
N GLY A 296 23.15 -9.75 8.39
CA GLY A 296 23.83 -10.82 7.66
C GLY A 296 23.16 -11.27 6.36
N THR A 297 21.99 -10.71 6.03
CA THR A 297 21.38 -10.87 4.70
C THR A 297 22.39 -10.52 3.61
N THR A 298 22.51 -11.38 2.59
CA THR A 298 23.42 -11.17 1.47
C THR A 298 22.68 -10.62 0.26
N LEU A 299 23.32 -9.67 -0.44
CA LEU A 299 22.92 -9.22 -1.77
C LEU A 299 23.92 -9.74 -2.80
N GLN A 300 23.44 -10.36 -3.85
CA GLN A 300 24.26 -10.62 -5.03
C GLN A 300 24.12 -9.46 -5.98
N VAL A 301 25.23 -8.82 -6.32
CA VAL A 301 25.26 -7.72 -7.28
C VAL A 301 26.14 -8.09 -8.46
N GLU A 302 25.77 -7.56 -9.63
CA GLU A 302 26.62 -7.59 -10.82
C GLU A 302 27.32 -6.25 -10.94
N ARG A 303 28.66 -6.29 -10.98
CA ARG A 303 29.57 -5.15 -11.13
C ARG A 303 30.62 -5.50 -12.18
N ASP A 304 30.73 -4.70 -13.25
CA ASP A 304 31.69 -4.91 -14.35
C ASP A 304 31.66 -6.35 -14.90
N GLY A 305 30.44 -6.91 -15.07
CA GLY A 305 30.22 -8.28 -15.55
C GLY A 305 30.59 -9.38 -14.58
N LYS A 306 30.90 -9.08 -13.31
CA LYS A 306 31.22 -10.06 -12.26
C LYS A 306 30.15 -10.05 -11.18
N GLN A 307 29.78 -11.23 -10.69
CA GLN A 307 28.92 -11.35 -9.52
C GLN A 307 29.74 -11.20 -8.23
N ILE A 308 29.24 -10.35 -7.34
CA ILE A 308 29.86 -10.03 -6.04
C ILE A 308 28.80 -10.22 -4.95
N SER A 309 29.14 -10.91 -3.88
CA SER A 309 28.28 -11.06 -2.71
C SER A 309 28.63 -9.99 -1.67
N LEU A 310 27.62 -9.19 -1.29
CA LEU A 310 27.75 -8.11 -0.31
C LEU A 310 26.83 -8.39 0.89
N ARG A 311 27.19 -7.83 2.06
CA ARG A 311 26.37 -7.85 3.27
C ARG A 311 26.18 -6.42 3.76
N PRO A 312 25.31 -5.65 3.11
CA PRO A 312 25.09 -4.28 3.50
C PRO A 312 24.48 -4.18 4.90
N PRO A 313 24.79 -3.14 5.67
CA PRO A 313 24.04 -2.84 6.87
C PRO A 313 22.59 -2.51 6.48
N LEU A 314 21.64 -3.21 7.07
CA LEU A 314 20.22 -2.97 6.86
C LEU A 314 19.75 -1.90 7.84
N GLN A 315 19.21 -0.79 7.30
CA GLN A 315 18.67 0.28 8.12
C GLN A 315 17.16 0.10 8.30
N PRO A 316 16.57 0.39 9.48
CA PRO A 316 15.14 0.41 9.65
C PRO A 316 14.50 1.41 8.66
N ALA A 317 13.45 0.98 7.96
CA ALA A 317 12.60 1.91 7.25
C ALA A 317 11.63 2.62 8.23
N LEU A 318 11.24 3.83 7.89
CA LEU A 318 10.22 4.55 8.65
C LEU A 318 8.86 3.89 8.41
N ALA A 319 8.44 3.06 9.36
CA ALA A 319 7.10 2.46 9.33
C ALA A 319 6.05 3.51 9.70
N PRO A 320 4.95 3.67 8.95
CA PRO A 320 3.93 4.68 9.23
C PRO A 320 3.41 4.62 10.68
N LEU A 321 3.15 3.44 11.22
CA LEU A 321 2.67 3.29 12.59
C LEU A 321 3.66 3.71 13.69
N LYS A 322 4.94 3.88 13.35
CA LYS A 322 5.99 4.32 14.28
C LYS A 322 6.27 5.81 14.16
N ARG A 323 5.61 6.49 13.22
CA ARG A 323 5.76 7.94 13.05
C ARG A 323 5.12 8.67 14.21
N SER A 324 5.79 9.73 14.65
CA SER A 324 5.28 10.70 15.63
C SER A 324 5.48 12.11 15.10
N GLY A 325 4.70 13.04 15.62
CA GLY A 325 4.79 14.46 15.33
C GLY A 325 4.41 15.29 16.54
N LEU A 326 4.61 16.58 16.43
CA LEU A 326 4.10 17.59 17.37
C LEU A 326 3.15 18.51 16.61
N TYR A 327 1.97 18.67 17.15
CA TYR A 327 0.99 19.66 16.69
C TYR A 327 1.17 20.92 17.55
N VAL A 328 1.49 22.02 16.91
CA VAL A 328 1.88 23.26 17.56
C VAL A 328 1.20 24.43 16.87
N ALA A 329 0.38 25.17 17.58
CA ALA A 329 -0.29 26.37 17.07
C ALA A 329 -1.04 26.18 15.74
N GLY A 330 -1.55 24.98 15.48
CA GLY A 330 -2.23 24.63 14.23
C GLY A 330 -1.32 24.01 13.15
N ALA A 331 -0.03 23.80 13.40
CA ALA A 331 0.86 23.13 12.47
C ALA A 331 1.32 21.76 12.99
N LEU A 332 1.30 20.72 12.15
CA LEU A 332 1.91 19.43 12.44
C LEU A 332 3.35 19.40 11.93
N LEU A 333 4.30 19.24 12.85
CA LEU A 333 5.71 19.01 12.54
C LEU A 333 6.10 17.56 12.81
N SER A 334 6.79 16.95 11.87
CA SER A 334 7.31 15.58 11.99
C SER A 334 8.57 15.41 11.13
N VAL A 335 9.19 14.23 11.20
CA VAL A 335 10.34 13.91 10.36
C VAL A 335 9.96 13.97 8.89
N SER A 336 10.85 14.50 8.06
CA SER A 336 10.66 14.56 6.61
C SER A 336 10.60 13.16 6.01
N THR A 337 9.60 12.90 5.17
CA THR A 337 9.44 11.64 4.42
C THR A 337 9.84 11.76 2.96
N LEU A 338 10.30 12.94 2.55
CA LEU A 338 10.71 13.22 1.17
C LEU A 338 12.02 12.49 0.85
N ARG A 339 11.91 11.37 0.13
CA ARG A 339 13.06 10.51 -0.23
C ARG A 339 14.00 11.12 -1.29
N ASN A 340 13.52 12.09 -2.05
CA ASN A 340 14.20 12.57 -3.26
C ASN A 340 14.84 13.96 -3.12
N PHE A 341 14.77 14.57 -1.97
CA PHE A 341 15.47 15.83 -1.74
C PHE A 341 16.81 15.56 -1.07
N ASP A 342 17.89 15.76 -1.83
CA ASP A 342 19.26 15.84 -1.32
C ASP A 342 19.44 17.12 -0.48
N PHE A 343 18.76 17.16 0.66
CA PHE A 343 19.10 18.12 1.72
C PHE A 343 20.31 17.63 2.52
N ASN A 344 21.22 16.90 1.85
CA ASN A 344 22.39 16.31 2.50
C ASN A 344 23.29 17.30 3.25
N ASP A 345 23.14 18.60 2.98
CA ASP A 345 23.82 19.66 3.74
C ASP A 345 22.93 20.35 4.78
N MET A 346 21.63 20.04 4.80
CA MET A 346 20.71 20.63 5.77
C MET A 346 20.34 19.56 6.82
N GLN A 347 20.90 19.73 8.00
CA GLN A 347 20.61 18.91 9.19
C GLN A 347 19.19 19.16 9.75
N THR A 348 18.23 19.44 8.89
CA THR A 348 16.85 19.69 9.32
C THR A 348 16.07 18.38 9.21
N ALA A 349 15.84 17.77 10.35
CA ALA A 349 15.09 16.52 10.41
C ALA A 349 13.57 16.73 10.40
N LEU A 350 13.08 17.94 10.69
CA LEU A 350 11.65 18.23 10.86
C LEU A 350 11.08 19.07 9.71
N MET A 351 9.85 18.73 9.32
CA MET A 351 9.11 19.39 8.26
C MET A 351 7.67 19.64 8.71
N VAL A 352 7.06 20.71 8.20
CA VAL A 352 5.63 21.00 8.36
C VAL A 352 4.85 20.08 7.42
N HIS A 353 4.02 19.22 8.01
CA HIS A 353 3.18 18.24 7.31
C HIS A 353 1.77 18.76 7.07
N PHE A 354 1.26 19.57 7.96
CA PHE A 354 -0.10 20.11 7.93
C PHE A 354 -0.12 21.49 8.57
N VAL A 355 -0.97 22.36 8.06
CA VAL A 355 -1.30 23.66 8.65
C VAL A 355 -2.81 23.81 8.63
N GLU A 356 -3.40 24.03 9.79
CA GLU A 356 -4.84 24.22 9.94
C GLU A 356 -5.23 25.63 9.50
N GLU A 357 -6.22 25.72 8.62
CA GLU A 357 -6.73 27.00 8.11
C GLU A 357 -7.25 27.88 9.26
N GLY A 358 -6.84 29.15 9.28
CA GLY A 358 -7.22 30.12 10.31
C GLY A 358 -6.48 29.98 11.64
N SER A 359 -5.55 29.04 11.75
CA SER A 359 -4.71 28.87 12.95
C SER A 359 -3.64 29.96 13.10
N PRO A 360 -3.00 30.09 14.28
CA PRO A 360 -1.84 30.95 14.44
C PRO A 360 -0.68 30.64 13.48
N ALA A 361 -0.47 29.36 13.16
CA ALA A 361 0.53 28.93 12.18
C ALA A 361 0.21 29.40 10.77
N ASP A 362 -1.06 29.30 10.35
CA ASP A 362 -1.54 29.80 9.06
C ASP A 362 -1.41 31.32 8.98
N ALA A 363 -1.85 32.05 10.01
CA ALA A 363 -1.71 33.51 10.11
C ALA A 363 -0.25 33.98 10.07
N ALA A 364 0.68 33.18 10.57
CA ALA A 364 2.11 33.43 10.50
C ALA A 364 2.75 33.06 9.16
N GLY A 365 1.98 32.46 8.24
CA GLY A 365 2.41 32.10 6.87
C GLY A 365 3.22 30.82 6.79
N LEU A 366 3.09 29.88 7.75
CA LEU A 366 3.65 28.55 7.62
C LEU A 366 3.02 27.83 6.44
N GLN A 367 3.80 27.02 5.75
CA GLN A 367 3.34 26.21 4.62
C GLN A 367 3.78 24.76 4.76
N ILE A 368 2.99 23.88 4.20
CA ILE A 368 3.36 22.48 4.03
C ILE A 368 4.68 22.41 3.25
N TYR A 369 5.58 21.52 3.64
CA TYR A 369 6.97 21.38 3.18
C TYR A 369 7.97 22.40 3.72
N ASP A 370 7.60 23.36 4.56
CA ASP A 370 8.58 24.15 5.26
C ASP A 370 9.42 23.27 6.19
N HIS A 371 10.74 23.44 6.17
CA HIS A 371 11.66 22.70 7.04
C HIS A 371 12.09 23.55 8.22
N LEU A 372 11.87 23.05 9.43
CA LEU A 372 12.25 23.74 10.66
C LEU A 372 13.77 23.68 10.87
N VAL A 373 14.40 24.82 11.02
CA VAL A 373 15.85 24.97 11.28
C VAL A 373 16.13 25.31 12.74
N ALA A 374 15.38 26.29 13.27
CA ALA A 374 15.60 26.76 14.65
C ALA A 374 14.31 27.31 15.26
N VAL A 375 14.28 27.32 16.60
CA VAL A 375 13.26 27.97 17.42
C VAL A 375 13.97 28.98 18.34
N ASN A 376 13.56 30.24 18.27
CA ASN A 376 14.19 31.35 19.02
C ASN A 376 15.74 31.36 18.90
N GLY A 377 16.28 31.09 17.71
CA GLY A 377 17.72 31.02 17.42
C GLY A 377 18.41 29.73 17.88
N ARG A 378 17.70 28.81 18.56
CA ARG A 378 18.22 27.47 18.90
C ARG A 378 17.96 26.48 17.79
N LYS A 379 19.00 25.86 17.25
CA LYS A 379 18.88 24.82 16.23
C LYS A 379 18.07 23.63 16.73
N ILE A 380 17.19 23.10 15.90
CA ILE A 380 16.30 21.97 16.17
C ILE A 380 16.54 20.86 15.14
N GLY A 381 16.88 19.67 15.61
CA GLY A 381 17.11 18.50 14.79
C GLY A 381 16.20 17.29 15.11
N SER A 382 15.36 17.40 16.17
CA SER A 382 14.45 16.33 16.55
C SER A 382 13.15 16.84 17.18
N LEU A 383 12.14 15.95 17.30
CA LEU A 383 10.89 16.28 17.99
C LEU A 383 11.12 16.54 19.49
N GLU A 384 12.04 15.83 20.10
CA GLU A 384 12.42 16.01 21.51
C GLU A 384 13.04 17.39 21.74
N GLU A 385 13.92 17.83 20.83
CA GLU A 385 14.51 19.17 20.88
C GLU A 385 13.47 20.27 20.64
N LEU A 386 12.52 20.03 19.73
CA LEU A 386 11.39 20.93 19.49
C LEU A 386 10.52 21.05 20.72
N ALA A 387 10.11 19.93 21.30
CA ALA A 387 9.32 19.92 22.54
C ALA A 387 10.03 20.67 23.67
N ALA A 388 11.34 20.40 23.87
CA ALA A 388 12.14 21.06 24.89
C ALA A 388 12.39 22.56 24.61
N ALA A 389 12.32 23.01 23.37
CA ALA A 389 12.45 24.43 23.02
C ALA A 389 11.14 25.19 23.22
N LEU A 390 10.02 24.50 23.19
CA LEU A 390 8.68 25.08 23.43
C LEU A 390 8.22 24.92 24.89
N ASP A 391 8.83 23.98 25.61
CA ASP A 391 8.52 23.78 27.04
C ASP A 391 8.88 25.02 27.88
N GLY A 392 7.91 25.50 28.63
CA GLY A 392 8.08 26.70 29.48
C GLY A 392 8.04 28.04 28.74
N VAL A 393 7.69 28.06 27.45
CA VAL A 393 7.33 29.31 26.76
C VAL A 393 5.97 29.76 27.32
N PRO A 394 5.84 31.02 27.84
CA PRO A 394 4.55 31.54 28.29
C PRO A 394 3.52 31.58 27.15
N ASP A 395 2.25 31.30 27.44
CA ASP A 395 1.15 31.15 26.45
C ASP A 395 0.91 32.42 25.59
N ASP A 396 1.37 33.59 26.05
CA ASP A 396 1.23 34.88 25.38
C ASP A 396 2.52 35.34 24.67
N GLN A 397 3.58 34.54 24.74
CA GLN A 397 4.89 34.92 24.19
C GLN A 397 5.02 34.48 22.73
N LEU A 398 5.41 35.45 21.86
CA LEU A 398 5.76 35.17 20.48
C LEU A 398 7.03 34.30 20.38
N THR A 399 6.88 33.16 19.78
CA THR A 399 7.97 32.24 19.44
C THR A 399 8.35 32.43 17.97
N THR A 400 9.65 32.56 17.69
CA THR A 400 10.17 32.70 16.34
C THR A 400 10.62 31.35 15.83
N LEU A 401 10.03 30.91 14.72
CA LEU A 401 10.45 29.73 13.95
C LEU A 401 11.29 30.18 12.75
N GLU A 402 12.48 29.60 12.60
CA GLU A 402 13.32 29.77 11.43
C GLU A 402 13.11 28.56 10.52
N LEU A 403 12.62 28.79 9.31
CA LEU A 403 12.21 27.77 8.36
C LEU A 403 12.98 27.91 7.05
N LEU A 404 13.13 26.82 6.33
CA LEU A 404 13.59 26.80 4.95
C LEU A 404 12.47 26.34 4.05
N ARG A 405 12.10 27.15 3.07
CA ARG A 405 11.04 26.93 2.08
C ARG A 405 11.62 26.72 0.70
N LEU A 406 11.16 25.66 0.03
CA LEU A 406 11.49 25.43 -1.36
C LEU A 406 10.56 26.27 -2.25
N VAL A 407 11.09 27.32 -2.87
CA VAL A 407 10.31 28.24 -3.73
C VAL A 407 10.23 27.73 -5.16
N ASP A 408 11.33 27.16 -5.67
CA ASP A 408 11.38 26.60 -7.00
C ASP A 408 11.88 25.15 -6.96
N ARG A 409 11.08 24.22 -7.53
CA ARG A 409 11.42 22.79 -7.56
C ARG A 409 12.43 22.45 -8.66
N GLU A 410 12.46 23.21 -9.75
CA GLU A 410 13.37 22.97 -10.87
C GLU A 410 14.77 23.51 -10.57
N ASP A 411 14.86 24.74 -10.10
CA ASP A 411 16.13 25.39 -9.75
C ASP A 411 16.59 25.12 -8.30
N ARG A 412 15.76 24.45 -7.49
CA ARG A 412 16.04 24.12 -6.08
C ARG A 412 16.39 25.35 -5.22
N PHE A 413 15.70 26.45 -5.48
CA PHE A 413 15.89 27.67 -4.72
C PHE A 413 15.22 27.57 -3.34
N LEU A 414 16.00 27.81 -2.29
CA LEU A 414 15.55 27.81 -0.90
C LEU A 414 15.51 29.22 -0.35
N GLU A 415 14.39 29.57 0.26
CA GLU A 415 14.20 30.84 0.98
C GLU A 415 14.23 30.61 2.48
N SER A 416 14.89 31.49 3.23
CA SER A 416 14.79 31.51 4.69
C SER A 416 13.57 32.31 5.10
N VAL A 417 12.66 31.67 5.84
CA VAL A 417 11.40 32.26 6.32
C VAL A 417 11.46 32.36 7.84
N LEU A 418 11.08 33.52 8.37
CA LEU A 418 10.90 33.74 9.81
C LEU A 418 9.42 33.86 10.10
N ALA A 419 8.86 32.87 10.79
CA ALA A 419 7.48 32.90 11.27
C ALA A 419 7.44 33.18 12.76
N ARG A 420 6.47 34.00 13.22
CA ARG A 420 6.25 34.29 14.62
C ARG A 420 4.87 33.81 15.01
N ILE A 421 4.82 32.87 15.94
CA ILE A 421 3.60 32.24 16.42
C ILE A 421 3.46 32.40 17.92
N VAL A 422 2.23 32.44 18.39
CA VAL A 422 1.91 32.20 19.80
C VAL A 422 1.67 30.72 19.98
N VAL A 423 2.34 30.10 20.93
CA VAL A 423 2.21 28.67 21.21
C VAL A 423 1.36 28.50 22.45
N ASP A 424 0.10 28.13 22.28
CA ASP A 424 -0.84 27.90 23.37
C ASP A 424 -0.76 26.44 23.86
N GLU A 425 -0.65 25.48 22.95
CA GLU A 425 -0.63 24.05 23.26
C GLU A 425 0.31 23.30 22.32
N VAL A 426 1.01 22.32 22.89
CA VAL A 426 1.86 21.38 22.13
C VAL A 426 1.34 19.97 22.33
N GLU A 427 0.74 19.41 21.29
CA GLU A 427 0.20 18.06 21.34
C GLU A 427 1.08 17.06 20.61
N ALA A 428 1.28 15.89 21.22
CA ALA A 428 1.98 14.80 20.55
C ALA A 428 1.01 13.99 19.70
N VAL A 429 1.27 13.92 18.40
CA VAL A 429 0.51 13.15 17.39
C VAL A 429 1.22 11.84 17.09
N GLY A 430 0.49 10.72 17.14
CA GLY A 430 1.05 9.40 16.81
C GLY A 430 0.02 8.28 16.96
N PHE A 431 0.26 7.16 16.32
CA PHE A 431 -0.60 5.99 16.45
C PHE A 431 -0.58 5.45 17.89
N GLY A 432 -1.75 5.10 18.44
CA GLY A 432 -1.90 4.58 19.81
C GLY A 432 -1.98 5.64 20.91
N LYS A 433 -1.90 6.92 20.58
CA LYS A 433 -2.30 8.00 21.46
C LYS A 433 -3.77 8.37 21.18
N PRO A 434 -4.57 8.76 22.21
CA PRO A 434 -5.89 9.30 21.93
C PRO A 434 -5.69 10.55 21.06
N THR A 435 -6.30 10.58 19.89
CA THR A 435 -6.61 11.83 19.21
C THR A 435 -7.56 12.57 20.15
N ALA A 436 -7.25 13.82 20.49
CA ALA A 436 -8.13 14.65 21.31
C ALA A 436 -9.56 14.64 20.74
N PRO A 437 -10.59 14.79 21.58
CA PRO A 437 -11.98 14.63 21.23
C PRO A 437 -12.51 15.59 20.16
#